data_49b13d7c92767f16e3dfdf0568b0620c
#
_entry.id   49b13d7c92767f16e3dfdf0568b0620c
#
_cell.length_a   1.000
_cell.length_b   1.000
_cell.length_c   1.000
_cell.angle_alpha   90.00
_cell.angle_beta   90.00
_cell.angle_gamma   90.00
#
_symmetry.space_group_name_H-M   'P 1'
#
loop_
_entity.id
_entity.type
_entity.pdbx_description
1 polymer ?
#
loop_
_entity_poly.entity_id
_entity_poly.type
_entity_poly.pdbx_seq_one_letter_code
_entity_poly.pdbx_strand_id
1 'polypeptide(L)'
;MKLKKIEYFSRYQEIVERYGQKGCASNDYIQREAADIIIQDNLYEFCGAKNAFLLVKKDGFWRVYYYLNDFDEVLSLDGEVLETEILFRGGLGEPAEVVAYLEKCGFKRHLVRDQYAGMYKDLKSDVENEEIIVQPAQTLTGVQAAFELFNQSFDKYSGDYVSPEVYEGLLVNHSVLLAWRKNEGEAQFLGALHQTIENNVAWVSHVAVKEEARGHHIGQALLDAFVERNMVSEKSRYMLWVQHQNEAAVRMYEKKGFKYVGKSSLSMIKL
;
A
#
# COMPACT_ATOMS: atom_id res chain seq x y z
N MET A 1 16.68 -5.32 25.52
CA MET A 1 16.64 -6.20 24.31
C MET A 1 17.40 -5.51 23.19
N LYS A 2 17.92 -6.25 22.22
CA LYS A 2 18.64 -5.67 21.06
C LYS A 2 17.99 -6.13 19.78
N LEU A 3 17.89 -5.21 18.82
CA LEU A 3 17.49 -5.51 17.46
C LEU A 3 18.55 -6.45 16.84
N LYS A 4 18.10 -7.59 16.25
CA LYS A 4 19.00 -8.57 15.64
C LYS A 4 18.57 -8.80 14.20
N LYS A 5 19.54 -8.82 13.29
CA LYS A 5 19.27 -9.16 11.89
C LYS A 5 18.90 -10.64 11.77
N ILE A 6 17.87 -10.94 10.97
CA ILE A 6 17.51 -12.30 10.55
C ILE A 6 18.28 -12.58 9.27
N GLU A 7 19.17 -13.56 9.31
CA GLU A 7 20.07 -13.89 8.20
C GLU A 7 19.54 -15.07 7.35
N TYR A 8 18.68 -15.92 7.94
CA TYR A 8 18.20 -17.16 7.31
C TYR A 8 16.71 -17.35 7.52
N PHE A 9 16.05 -17.93 6.52
CA PHE A 9 14.62 -18.24 6.58
C PHE A 9 14.24 -19.16 7.76
N SER A 10 15.11 -20.09 8.14
CA SER A 10 14.87 -20.93 9.33
C SER A 10 14.68 -20.12 10.60
N ARG A 11 15.41 -19.01 10.77
CA ARG A 11 15.23 -18.13 11.93
C ARG A 11 13.87 -17.44 11.94
N TYR A 12 13.41 -16.97 10.77
CA TYR A 12 12.05 -16.45 10.64
C TYR A 12 11.00 -17.50 11.01
N GLN A 13 11.16 -18.74 10.50
CA GLN A 13 10.24 -19.86 10.84
C GLN A 13 10.20 -20.15 12.33
N GLU A 14 11.36 -20.19 13.02
CA GLU A 14 11.42 -20.37 14.48
C GLU A 14 10.61 -19.30 15.24
N ILE A 15 10.65 -18.04 14.78
CA ILE A 15 9.89 -16.93 15.38
C ILE A 15 8.39 -17.15 15.16
N VAL A 16 7.99 -17.47 13.92
CA VAL A 16 6.58 -17.75 13.58
C VAL A 16 6.05 -18.94 14.40
N GLU A 17 6.81 -20.02 14.50
CA GLU A 17 6.43 -21.21 15.30
C GLU A 17 6.33 -20.90 16.79
N ARG A 18 7.25 -20.11 17.32
CA ARG A 18 7.29 -19.76 18.73
C ARG A 18 6.20 -18.79 19.15
N TYR A 19 5.98 -17.73 18.36
CA TYR A 19 5.12 -16.61 18.73
C TYR A 19 3.76 -16.63 18.03
N GLY A 20 3.64 -17.26 16.85
CA GLY A 20 2.40 -17.37 16.07
C GLY A 20 1.45 -18.47 16.57
N GLN A 21 1.33 -18.63 17.88
CA GLN A 21 0.45 -19.63 18.50
C GLN A 21 -1.03 -19.32 18.24
N LYS A 22 -1.89 -20.34 18.38
CA LYS A 22 -3.34 -20.16 18.24
C LYS A 22 -3.84 -19.11 19.24
N GLY A 23 -4.49 -18.07 18.72
CA GLY A 23 -4.99 -16.94 19.51
C GLY A 23 -4.04 -15.75 19.59
N CYS A 24 -2.83 -15.85 19.02
CA CYS A 24 -1.92 -14.73 18.84
C CYS A 24 -2.57 -13.65 17.99
N ALA A 25 -2.46 -12.38 18.39
CA ALA A 25 -2.75 -11.26 17.52
C ALA A 25 -1.51 -10.96 16.66
N SER A 26 -1.66 -10.99 15.34
CA SER A 26 -0.55 -10.76 14.41
C SER A 26 -1.01 -9.99 13.16
N ASN A 27 -0.11 -9.19 12.64
CA ASN A 27 -0.22 -8.55 11.32
C ASN A 27 0.89 -9.02 10.36
N ASP A 28 1.51 -10.15 10.62
CA ASP A 28 2.52 -10.69 9.71
C ASP A 28 1.87 -11.24 8.44
N TYR A 29 2.10 -10.53 7.33
CA TYR A 29 1.65 -10.90 5.97
C TYR A 29 2.81 -11.26 5.06
N ILE A 30 3.99 -11.49 5.63
CA ILE A 30 5.18 -11.83 4.83
C ILE A 30 4.92 -13.17 4.16
N GLN A 31 4.68 -13.13 2.85
CA GLN A 31 4.50 -14.34 2.07
C GLN A 31 5.85 -15.06 1.93
N ARG A 32 5.81 -16.38 1.86
CA ARG A 32 7.02 -17.22 1.82
C ARG A 32 7.97 -16.83 0.68
N GLU A 33 7.41 -16.55 -0.51
CA GLU A 33 8.20 -16.16 -1.68
C GLU A 33 8.88 -14.79 -1.52
N ALA A 34 8.25 -13.89 -0.76
CA ALA A 34 8.81 -12.58 -0.45
C ALA A 34 9.76 -12.62 0.75
N ALA A 35 9.63 -13.61 1.63
CA ALA A 35 10.40 -13.71 2.86
C ALA A 35 11.91 -13.82 2.58
N ASP A 36 12.32 -14.64 1.61
CA ASP A 36 13.72 -14.81 1.25
C ASP A 36 14.36 -13.51 0.76
N ILE A 37 13.62 -12.70 -0.03
CA ILE A 37 14.07 -11.40 -0.53
C ILE A 37 14.19 -10.41 0.62
N ILE A 38 13.18 -10.34 1.50
CA ILE A 38 13.16 -9.41 2.64
C ILE A 38 14.25 -9.76 3.65
N ILE A 39 14.53 -11.06 3.87
CA ILE A 39 15.53 -11.55 4.79
C ILE A 39 16.93 -11.18 4.32
N GLN A 40 17.24 -11.35 3.04
CA GLN A 40 18.58 -11.06 2.50
C GLN A 40 19.00 -9.61 2.77
N ASP A 41 18.04 -8.68 2.72
CA ASP A 41 18.37 -7.28 2.74
C ASP A 41 18.06 -6.57 4.08
N ASN A 42 16.91 -6.79 4.71
CA ASN A 42 16.41 -5.83 5.68
C ASN A 42 15.51 -6.35 6.82
N LEU A 43 15.43 -7.64 7.11
CA LEU A 43 14.56 -8.17 8.16
C LEU A 43 15.31 -8.30 9.50
N TYR A 44 14.69 -7.82 10.58
CA TYR A 44 15.22 -7.84 11.93
C TYR A 44 14.19 -8.36 12.92
N GLU A 45 14.64 -8.94 14.03
CA GLU A 45 13.84 -9.39 15.16
C GLU A 45 14.05 -8.53 16.40
N PHE A 46 12.97 -8.33 17.15
CA PHE A 46 12.96 -7.76 18.49
C PHE A 46 12.00 -8.56 19.35
N CYS A 47 12.53 -9.56 20.10
CA CYS A 47 11.73 -10.57 20.76
C CYS A 47 11.77 -10.42 22.28
N GLY A 48 10.59 -10.46 22.90
CA GLY A 48 10.40 -10.62 24.34
C GLY A 48 10.23 -12.08 24.75
N ALA A 49 9.66 -12.33 25.93
CA ALA A 49 9.37 -13.67 26.41
C ALA A 49 8.17 -14.29 25.66
N LYS A 50 7.12 -13.52 25.45
CA LYS A 50 5.84 -13.95 24.84
C LYS A 50 5.48 -13.19 23.56
N ASN A 51 6.01 -11.98 23.37
CA ASN A 51 5.73 -11.13 22.21
C ASN A 51 6.96 -10.97 21.31
N ALA A 52 6.73 -10.72 20.02
CA ALA A 52 7.80 -10.43 19.08
C ALA A 52 7.41 -9.35 18.08
N PHE A 53 8.38 -8.50 17.72
CA PHE A 53 8.34 -7.62 16.57
C PHE A 53 9.31 -8.13 15.51
N LEU A 54 8.85 -8.20 14.28
CA LEU A 54 9.68 -8.31 13.09
C LEU A 54 9.72 -6.94 12.41
N LEU A 55 10.91 -6.47 12.07
CA LEU A 55 11.10 -5.12 11.57
C LEU A 55 11.75 -5.17 10.19
N VAL A 56 11.12 -4.52 9.23
CA VAL A 56 11.66 -4.33 7.88
C VAL A 56 12.11 -2.89 7.74
N LYS A 57 13.39 -2.68 7.43
CA LYS A 57 13.94 -1.34 7.23
C LYS A 57 13.41 -0.73 5.94
N LYS A 58 12.88 0.48 6.04
CA LYS A 58 12.39 1.31 4.94
C LYS A 58 13.21 2.60 4.87
N ASP A 59 12.87 3.49 3.94
CA ASP A 59 13.52 4.80 3.85
C ASP A 59 13.11 5.70 5.03
N GLY A 60 14.00 5.78 6.02
CA GLY A 60 13.85 6.62 7.20
C GLY A 60 12.90 6.13 8.29
N PHE A 61 12.41 4.89 8.21
CA PHE A 61 11.59 4.27 9.25
C PHE A 61 11.69 2.74 9.20
N TRP A 62 11.06 2.06 10.20
CA TRP A 62 10.91 0.61 10.24
C TRP A 62 9.44 0.24 10.15
N ARG A 63 9.09 -0.65 9.22
CA ARG A 63 7.79 -1.31 9.23
C ARG A 63 7.82 -2.47 10.20
N VAL A 64 6.86 -2.47 11.14
CA VAL A 64 6.77 -3.46 12.22
C VAL A 64 5.65 -4.45 11.93
N TYR A 65 6.01 -5.72 11.91
CA TYR A 65 5.08 -6.84 12.02
C TYR A 65 5.15 -7.37 13.44
N TYR A 66 4.01 -7.75 14.01
CA TYR A 66 3.95 -8.15 15.42
C TYR A 66 3.32 -9.51 15.60
N TYR A 67 3.71 -10.19 16.69
CA TYR A 67 3.09 -11.34 17.30
C TYR A 67 2.85 -11.02 18.77
N LEU A 68 1.59 -10.91 19.20
CA LEU A 68 1.20 -10.52 20.55
C LEU A 68 0.42 -11.65 21.20
N ASN A 69 0.99 -12.24 22.23
CA ASN A 69 0.39 -13.28 23.06
C ASN A 69 0.11 -12.78 24.49
N ASP A 70 0.73 -11.68 24.90
CA ASP A 70 0.58 -11.09 26.23
C ASP A 70 0.56 -9.56 26.12
N PHE A 71 -0.57 -8.94 26.42
CA PHE A 71 -0.77 -7.49 26.35
C PHE A 71 -0.19 -6.71 27.54
N ASP A 72 0.38 -7.42 28.55
CA ASP A 72 1.10 -6.82 29.67
C ASP A 72 2.62 -6.76 29.44
N GLU A 73 3.17 -7.63 28.56
CA GLU A 73 4.58 -7.58 28.16
C GLU A 73 4.82 -6.48 27.12
N VAL A 74 5.19 -5.28 27.54
CA VAL A 74 5.46 -4.15 26.65
C VAL A 74 6.81 -4.31 25.96
N LEU A 75 6.80 -4.28 24.60
CA LEU A 75 8.00 -4.20 23.79
C LEU A 75 8.25 -2.72 23.41
N SER A 76 9.32 -2.12 23.94
CA SER A 76 9.74 -0.75 23.58
C SER A 76 11.07 -0.76 22.85
N LEU A 77 11.08 -0.18 21.65
CA LEU A 77 12.25 0.12 20.84
C LEU A 77 12.32 1.63 20.70
N ASP A 78 13.30 2.25 21.40
CA ASP A 78 13.42 3.70 21.46
C ASP A 78 14.47 4.20 20.46
N GLY A 79 14.30 5.44 20.01
CA GLY A 79 15.21 6.13 19.08
C GLY A 79 15.03 5.77 17.62
N GLU A 80 14.00 5.00 17.28
CA GLU A 80 13.67 4.61 15.91
C GLU A 80 12.27 5.06 15.52
N VAL A 81 12.11 5.46 14.28
CA VAL A 81 10.78 5.74 13.71
C VAL A 81 10.15 4.42 13.29
N LEU A 82 9.03 4.07 13.90
CA LEU A 82 8.34 2.81 13.68
C LEU A 82 6.96 3.05 13.08
N GLU A 83 6.55 2.18 12.16
CA GLU A 83 5.20 2.15 11.61
C GLU A 83 4.67 0.71 11.62
N THR A 84 3.39 0.54 11.92
CA THR A 84 2.71 -0.74 11.85
C THR A 84 1.27 -0.57 11.37
N GLU A 85 0.74 -1.60 10.72
CA GLU A 85 -0.66 -1.65 10.28
C GLU A 85 -1.45 -2.70 11.04
N ILE A 86 -2.67 -2.35 11.39
CA ILE A 86 -3.67 -3.25 11.98
C ILE A 86 -4.77 -3.44 10.94
N LEU A 87 -4.93 -4.67 10.43
CA LEU A 87 -6.06 -5.00 9.57
C LEU A 87 -7.26 -5.41 10.41
N PHE A 88 -8.44 -4.90 10.04
CA PHE A 88 -9.68 -5.24 10.71
C PHE A 88 -10.88 -5.26 9.76
N ARG A 89 -11.98 -5.87 10.21
CA ARG A 89 -13.26 -5.81 9.49
C ARG A 89 -14.03 -4.58 9.97
N GLY A 90 -14.39 -3.67 9.07
CA GLY A 90 -15.05 -2.41 9.40
C GLY A 90 -16.32 -2.58 10.25
N GLY A 91 -17.11 -3.63 10.01
CA GLY A 91 -18.30 -3.93 10.81
C GLY A 91 -18.04 -4.39 12.25
N LEU A 92 -16.81 -4.85 12.57
CA LEU A 92 -16.40 -5.25 13.93
C LEU A 92 -15.63 -4.14 14.66
N GLY A 93 -15.23 -3.09 13.94
CA GLY A 93 -14.36 -2.05 14.46
C GLY A 93 -12.91 -2.50 14.62
N GLU A 94 -12.09 -1.62 15.13
CA GLU A 94 -10.68 -1.86 15.39
C GLU A 94 -10.48 -2.80 16.58
N PRO A 95 -9.46 -3.68 16.58
CA PRO A 95 -9.17 -4.56 17.71
C PRO A 95 -8.59 -3.74 18.89
N ALA A 96 -9.47 -3.36 19.82
CA ALA A 96 -9.17 -2.41 20.88
C ALA A 96 -7.96 -2.81 21.75
N GLU A 97 -7.80 -4.12 22.04
CA GLU A 97 -6.67 -4.62 22.85
C GLU A 97 -5.32 -4.43 22.12
N VAL A 98 -5.28 -4.70 20.81
CA VAL A 98 -4.08 -4.49 19.98
C VAL A 98 -3.72 -3.01 19.90
N VAL A 99 -4.72 -2.15 19.65
CA VAL A 99 -4.52 -0.70 19.61
C VAL A 99 -3.99 -0.20 20.95
N ALA A 100 -4.62 -0.55 22.07
CA ALA A 100 -4.19 -0.13 23.41
C ALA A 100 -2.77 -0.64 23.76
N TYR A 101 -2.42 -1.87 23.32
CA TYR A 101 -1.07 -2.39 23.48
C TYR A 101 -0.03 -1.58 22.72
N LEU A 102 -0.29 -1.30 21.43
CA LEU A 102 0.63 -0.50 20.63
C LEU A 102 0.76 0.94 21.17
N GLU A 103 -0.32 1.52 21.72
CA GLU A 103 -0.27 2.81 22.42
C GLU A 103 0.62 2.74 23.67
N LYS A 104 0.56 1.65 24.47
CA LYS A 104 1.50 1.42 25.58
C LYS A 104 2.97 1.29 25.08
N CYS A 105 3.18 0.76 23.88
CA CYS A 105 4.51 0.69 23.24
C CYS A 105 4.97 2.04 22.65
N GLY A 106 4.15 3.10 22.74
CA GLY A 106 4.45 4.46 22.28
C GLY A 106 4.00 4.78 20.86
N PHE A 107 3.26 3.89 20.21
CA PHE A 107 2.64 4.19 18.91
C PHE A 107 1.44 5.13 19.08
N LYS A 108 1.18 5.94 18.05
CA LYS A 108 0.01 6.80 17.94
C LYS A 108 -0.75 6.46 16.65
N ARG A 109 -2.06 6.60 16.70
CA ARG A 109 -2.92 6.44 15.52
C ARG A 109 -2.52 7.46 14.46
N HIS A 110 -2.42 7.02 13.22
CA HIS A 110 -1.98 7.85 12.12
C HIS A 110 -3.09 8.03 11.09
N LEU A 111 -3.43 6.99 10.33
CA LEU A 111 -4.51 7.06 9.36
C LEU A 111 -5.25 5.72 9.20
N VAL A 112 -6.47 5.80 8.69
CA VAL A 112 -7.30 4.63 8.34
C VAL A 112 -7.45 4.57 6.83
N ARG A 113 -7.33 3.36 6.27
CA ARG A 113 -7.61 3.07 4.86
C ARG A 113 -8.69 2.00 4.75
N ASP A 114 -9.54 2.14 3.74
CA ASP A 114 -10.59 1.19 3.39
C ASP A 114 -10.25 0.48 2.09
N GLN A 115 -10.51 -0.82 2.03
CA GLN A 115 -10.30 -1.61 0.83
C GLN A 115 -11.56 -1.62 -0.03
N TYR A 116 -11.38 -1.27 -1.30
CA TYR A 116 -12.43 -1.30 -2.31
C TYR A 116 -12.11 -2.33 -3.39
N ALA A 117 -13.14 -2.94 -3.96
CA ALA A 117 -13.01 -3.87 -5.07
C ALA A 117 -14.12 -3.66 -6.10
N GLY A 118 -13.82 -4.05 -7.34
CA GLY A 118 -14.77 -4.11 -8.45
C GLY A 118 -14.51 -5.29 -9.36
N MET A 119 -15.52 -5.75 -10.06
CA MET A 119 -15.38 -6.68 -11.20
C MET A 119 -15.66 -5.92 -12.49
N TYR A 120 -14.96 -6.27 -13.57
CA TYR A 120 -15.07 -5.55 -14.85
C TYR A 120 -16.51 -5.28 -15.28
N LYS A 121 -17.37 -6.31 -15.24
CA LYS A 121 -18.78 -6.23 -15.62
C LYS A 121 -19.60 -5.20 -14.81
N ASP A 122 -19.16 -4.82 -13.62
CA ASP A 122 -19.85 -3.92 -12.71
C ASP A 122 -19.25 -2.50 -12.74
N LEU A 123 -18.09 -2.33 -13.40
CA LEU A 123 -17.41 -1.04 -13.52
C LEU A 123 -17.98 -0.26 -14.72
N LYS A 124 -18.13 1.04 -14.54
CA LYS A 124 -18.64 1.95 -15.57
C LYS A 124 -17.49 2.70 -16.22
N SER A 125 -17.52 2.84 -17.53
CA SER A 125 -16.68 3.80 -18.26
C SER A 125 -17.48 5.08 -18.45
N ASP A 126 -17.07 6.15 -17.83
CA ASP A 126 -17.92 7.37 -17.74
C ASP A 126 -17.36 8.57 -18.53
N VAL A 127 -16.14 8.50 -19.09
CA VAL A 127 -15.52 9.71 -19.63
C VAL A 127 -14.69 9.44 -20.88
N GLU A 128 -15.25 9.78 -22.03
CA GLU A 128 -14.43 10.12 -23.20
C GLU A 128 -14.00 11.58 -23.06
N ASN A 129 -12.73 11.81 -22.74
CA ASN A 129 -12.13 13.15 -22.81
C ASN A 129 -11.05 13.12 -23.88
N GLU A 130 -11.39 13.59 -25.07
CA GLU A 130 -10.52 13.58 -26.25
C GLU A 130 -9.24 14.39 -26.07
N GLU A 131 -9.19 15.28 -25.08
CA GLU A 131 -8.02 16.11 -24.77
C GLU A 131 -6.99 15.38 -23.89
N ILE A 132 -7.38 14.26 -23.26
CA ILE A 132 -6.53 13.54 -22.32
C ILE A 132 -6.08 12.22 -22.92
N ILE A 133 -4.78 12.05 -22.99
CA ILE A 133 -4.15 10.80 -23.43
C ILE A 133 -3.59 10.10 -22.19
N VAL A 134 -4.03 8.85 -21.95
CA VAL A 134 -3.44 7.98 -20.94
C VAL A 134 -2.69 6.85 -21.62
N GLN A 135 -1.42 6.72 -21.29
CA GLN A 135 -0.56 5.67 -21.85
C GLN A 135 0.47 5.18 -20.83
N PRO A 136 1.00 3.96 -20.98
CA PRO A 136 2.12 3.50 -20.15
C PRO A 136 3.32 4.44 -20.29
N ALA A 137 4.08 4.63 -19.22
CA ALA A 137 5.36 5.31 -19.28
C ALA A 137 6.26 4.63 -20.31
N GLN A 138 6.86 5.45 -21.21
CA GLN A 138 7.75 4.98 -22.29
C GLN A 138 9.22 5.24 -21.97
N THR A 139 9.51 5.98 -20.89
CA THR A 139 10.86 6.38 -20.49
C THR A 139 11.02 6.30 -18.99
N LEU A 140 12.25 6.13 -18.54
CA LEU A 140 12.58 6.15 -17.12
C LEU A 140 12.23 7.51 -16.49
N THR A 141 12.43 8.61 -17.20
CA THR A 141 12.04 9.96 -16.78
C THR A 141 10.53 10.06 -16.52
N GLY A 142 9.70 9.38 -17.32
CA GLY A 142 8.26 9.34 -17.11
C GLY A 142 7.89 8.59 -15.82
N VAL A 143 8.57 7.46 -15.54
CA VAL A 143 8.41 6.73 -14.28
C VAL A 143 8.85 7.60 -13.09
N GLN A 144 9.99 8.26 -13.18
CA GLN A 144 10.49 9.19 -12.15
C GLN A 144 9.50 10.30 -11.84
N ALA A 145 8.97 10.97 -12.88
CA ALA A 145 7.97 12.03 -12.72
C ALA A 145 6.69 11.54 -12.03
N ALA A 146 6.25 10.29 -12.30
CA ALA A 146 5.12 9.69 -11.61
C ALA A 146 5.41 9.49 -10.11
N PHE A 147 6.58 8.94 -9.77
CA PHE A 147 6.93 8.70 -8.36
C PHE A 147 7.25 9.98 -7.59
N GLU A 148 7.77 11.01 -8.23
CA GLU A 148 7.87 12.35 -7.64
C GLU A 148 6.48 12.90 -7.26
N LEU A 149 5.49 12.76 -8.16
CA LEU A 149 4.11 13.14 -7.88
C LEU A 149 3.51 12.31 -6.74
N PHE A 150 3.74 11.00 -6.71
CA PHE A 150 3.26 10.13 -5.64
C PHE A 150 3.88 10.50 -4.30
N ASN A 151 5.21 10.71 -4.23
CA ASN A 151 5.92 11.10 -3.01
C ASN A 151 5.46 12.46 -2.45
N GLN A 152 4.98 13.36 -3.32
CA GLN A 152 4.38 14.64 -2.89
C GLN A 152 2.92 14.48 -2.43
N SER A 153 2.21 13.46 -2.91
CA SER A 153 0.76 13.28 -2.72
C SER A 153 0.41 12.34 -1.59
N PHE A 154 1.30 11.40 -1.26
CA PHE A 154 1.04 10.36 -0.27
C PHE A 154 1.92 10.48 0.95
N ASP A 155 1.39 9.99 2.07
CA ASP A 155 2.13 9.88 3.31
C ASP A 155 3.20 8.77 3.20
N LYS A 156 4.43 9.09 3.58
CA LYS A 156 5.55 8.16 3.41
C LYS A 156 5.51 6.93 4.34
N TYR A 157 4.79 7.02 5.46
CA TYR A 157 4.72 5.92 6.43
C TYR A 157 3.66 4.89 6.07
N SER A 158 2.56 5.35 5.47
CA SER A 158 1.42 4.50 5.08
C SER A 158 1.40 4.16 3.59
N GLY A 159 2.22 4.85 2.79
CA GLY A 159 2.40 4.55 1.38
C GLY A 159 3.39 3.40 1.17
N ASP A 160 3.25 2.72 0.07
CA ASP A 160 4.28 1.79 -0.37
C ASP A 160 5.39 2.59 -1.06
N TYR A 161 6.40 2.98 -0.28
CA TYR A 161 7.60 3.59 -0.85
C TYR A 161 8.22 2.63 -1.87
N VAL A 162 8.41 3.12 -3.06
CA VAL A 162 9.01 2.38 -4.16
C VAL A 162 10.40 2.94 -4.40
N SER A 163 11.42 2.10 -4.15
CA SER A 163 12.83 2.47 -4.37
C SER A 163 13.09 2.76 -5.85
N PRO A 164 13.89 3.79 -6.19
CA PRO A 164 14.31 4.06 -7.56
C PRO A 164 14.97 2.87 -8.28
N GLU A 165 15.55 1.94 -7.53
CA GLU A 165 16.19 0.72 -8.06
C GLU A 165 15.24 -0.19 -8.84
N VAL A 166 13.92 -0.12 -8.56
CA VAL A 166 12.92 -0.94 -9.27
C VAL A 166 12.28 -0.22 -10.46
N TYR A 167 12.59 1.05 -10.73
CA TYR A 167 11.93 1.84 -11.78
C TYR A 167 12.11 1.26 -13.18
N GLU A 168 13.27 0.67 -13.48
CA GLU A 168 13.50 -0.01 -14.76
C GLU A 168 12.55 -1.21 -14.93
N GLY A 169 12.35 -1.99 -13.87
CA GLY A 169 11.39 -3.09 -13.87
C GLY A 169 9.95 -2.61 -14.06
N LEU A 170 9.57 -1.49 -13.43
CA LEU A 170 8.24 -0.89 -13.61
C LEU A 170 8.02 -0.38 -15.04
N LEU A 171 9.07 0.17 -15.66
CA LEU A 171 9.03 0.61 -17.06
C LEU A 171 8.83 -0.59 -18.00
N VAL A 172 9.64 -1.64 -17.86
CA VAL A 172 9.57 -2.86 -18.67
C VAL A 172 8.21 -3.55 -18.54
N ASN A 173 7.67 -3.62 -17.33
CA ASN A 173 6.37 -4.23 -17.07
C ASN A 173 5.18 -3.31 -17.36
N HIS A 174 5.45 -2.09 -17.83
CA HIS A 174 4.41 -1.08 -18.08
C HIS A 174 3.47 -0.86 -16.88
N SER A 175 4.01 -0.88 -15.68
CA SER A 175 3.25 -0.79 -14.43
C SER A 175 2.82 0.64 -14.07
N VAL A 176 3.28 1.65 -14.81
CA VAL A 176 2.98 3.06 -14.59
C VAL A 176 2.25 3.62 -15.80
N LEU A 177 1.05 4.17 -15.58
CA LEU A 177 0.28 4.92 -16.56
C LEU A 177 0.46 6.41 -16.31
N LEU A 178 0.62 7.18 -17.40
CA LEU A 178 0.76 8.64 -17.36
C LEU A 178 -0.39 9.28 -18.13
N ALA A 179 -0.99 10.31 -17.53
CA ALA A 179 -2.00 11.15 -18.17
C ALA A 179 -1.38 12.45 -18.69
N TRP A 180 -1.66 12.77 -19.93
CA TRP A 180 -1.16 13.94 -20.63
C TRP A 180 -2.30 14.73 -21.24
N ARG A 181 -2.19 16.07 -21.27
CA ARG A 181 -3.04 16.90 -22.11
C ARG A 181 -2.40 17.05 -23.50
N LYS A 182 -3.21 16.83 -24.52
CA LYS A 182 -2.81 17.08 -25.92
C LYS A 182 -2.87 18.58 -26.18
N ASN A 183 -1.73 19.22 -26.32
CA ASN A 183 -1.61 20.63 -26.70
C ASN A 183 -0.95 20.74 -28.06
N GLU A 184 -1.17 21.84 -28.76
CA GLU A 184 -0.40 22.22 -29.96
C GLU A 184 1.01 22.64 -29.50
N GLY A 185 1.94 21.66 -29.36
CA GLY A 185 3.31 21.91 -28.91
C GLY A 185 3.80 20.83 -27.95
N GLU A 186 3.97 21.14 -26.68
CA GLU A 186 4.45 20.21 -25.68
C GLU A 186 3.29 19.55 -24.93
N ALA A 187 3.35 18.21 -24.77
CA ALA A 187 2.39 17.47 -23.98
C ALA A 187 2.56 17.78 -22.48
N GLN A 188 1.51 18.24 -21.83
CA GLN A 188 1.52 18.56 -20.40
C GLN A 188 1.22 17.33 -19.57
N PHE A 189 2.13 16.94 -18.68
CA PHE A 189 1.91 15.88 -17.69
C PHE A 189 0.91 16.33 -16.62
N LEU A 190 -0.17 15.53 -16.42
CA LEU A 190 -1.31 15.86 -15.55
C LEU A 190 -1.44 14.96 -14.33
N GLY A 191 -1.01 13.71 -14.43
CA GLY A 191 -1.17 12.73 -13.36
C GLY A 191 -0.66 11.35 -13.75
N ALA A 192 -0.62 10.45 -12.78
CA ALA A 192 -0.13 9.10 -12.96
C ALA A 192 -0.92 8.08 -12.14
N LEU A 193 -0.86 6.82 -12.59
CA LEU A 193 -1.34 5.66 -11.87
C LEU A 193 -0.25 4.57 -11.87
N HIS A 194 0.08 4.03 -10.71
CA HIS A 194 0.91 2.84 -10.55
C HIS A 194 0.03 1.65 -10.22
N GLN A 195 0.23 0.55 -10.93
CA GLN A 195 -0.51 -0.70 -10.77
C GLN A 195 0.40 -1.86 -10.42
N THR A 196 -0.14 -2.84 -9.70
CA THR A 196 0.47 -4.16 -9.50
C THR A 196 -0.54 -5.25 -9.85
N ILE A 197 -0.05 -6.43 -10.21
CA ILE A 197 -0.90 -7.60 -10.49
C ILE A 197 -0.47 -8.71 -9.53
N GLU A 198 -1.39 -9.14 -8.68
CA GLU A 198 -1.16 -10.19 -7.70
C GLU A 198 -2.29 -11.22 -7.78
N ASN A 199 -1.96 -12.49 -7.94
CA ASN A 199 -2.93 -13.59 -7.99
C ASN A 199 -4.11 -13.33 -8.96
N ASN A 200 -3.82 -12.81 -10.16
CA ASN A 200 -4.80 -12.43 -11.18
C ASN A 200 -5.77 -11.31 -10.74
N VAL A 201 -5.41 -10.52 -9.76
CA VAL A 201 -6.11 -9.31 -9.34
C VAL A 201 -5.26 -8.11 -9.70
N ALA A 202 -5.83 -7.14 -10.40
CA ALA A 202 -5.15 -5.89 -10.69
C ALA A 202 -5.40 -4.88 -9.54
N TRP A 203 -4.32 -4.32 -9.02
CA TRP A 203 -4.36 -3.36 -7.92
C TRP A 203 -3.97 -1.96 -8.38
N VAL A 204 -4.75 -0.97 -7.96
CA VAL A 204 -4.28 0.42 -7.97
C VAL A 204 -3.42 0.61 -6.73
N SER A 205 -2.10 0.65 -6.93
CA SER A 205 -1.14 0.92 -5.85
C SER A 205 -1.11 2.41 -5.51
N HIS A 206 -1.02 3.27 -6.54
CA HIS A 206 -1.06 4.72 -6.40
C HIS A 206 -1.83 5.34 -7.58
N VAL A 207 -2.57 6.41 -7.31
CA VAL A 207 -3.10 7.30 -8.35
C VAL A 207 -3.06 8.73 -7.83
N ALA A 208 -2.42 9.62 -8.56
CA ALA A 208 -2.33 11.03 -8.21
C ALA A 208 -2.51 11.91 -9.43
N VAL A 209 -3.12 13.07 -9.20
CA VAL A 209 -3.35 14.12 -10.22
C VAL A 209 -2.73 15.39 -9.68
N LYS A 210 -1.96 16.09 -10.53
CA LYS A 210 -1.39 17.41 -10.21
C LYS A 210 -2.49 18.35 -9.75
N GLU A 211 -2.19 19.20 -8.78
CA GLU A 211 -3.17 20.07 -8.15
C GLU A 211 -3.89 20.95 -9.16
N GLU A 212 -3.14 21.55 -10.09
CA GLU A 212 -3.67 22.39 -11.15
C GLU A 212 -4.54 21.66 -12.18
N ALA A 213 -4.49 20.31 -12.20
CA ALA A 213 -5.25 19.46 -13.11
C ALA A 213 -6.45 18.76 -12.43
N ARG A 214 -6.67 19.00 -11.14
CA ARG A 214 -7.82 18.43 -10.42
C ARG A 214 -9.13 19.03 -10.93
N GLY A 215 -10.23 18.25 -10.79
CA GLY A 215 -11.54 18.66 -11.30
C GLY A 215 -11.77 18.42 -12.80
N HIS A 216 -10.75 18.03 -13.56
CA HIS A 216 -10.82 17.80 -15.01
C HIS A 216 -10.91 16.29 -15.38
N HIS A 217 -11.42 15.44 -14.51
CA HIS A 217 -11.63 14.01 -14.75
C HIS A 217 -10.36 13.17 -15.02
N ILE A 218 -9.16 13.69 -14.75
CA ILE A 218 -7.89 12.99 -15.01
C ILE A 218 -7.80 11.66 -14.24
N GLY A 219 -8.20 11.67 -12.95
CA GLY A 219 -8.21 10.45 -12.13
C GLY A 219 -9.14 9.37 -12.66
N GLN A 220 -10.29 9.77 -13.23
CA GLN A 220 -11.23 8.85 -13.89
C GLN A 220 -10.61 8.27 -15.16
N ALA A 221 -10.01 9.10 -16.02
CA ALA A 221 -9.34 8.64 -17.24
C ALA A 221 -8.21 7.65 -16.94
N LEU A 222 -7.42 7.90 -15.87
CA LEU A 222 -6.38 6.96 -15.42
C LEU A 222 -6.98 5.62 -14.95
N LEU A 223 -8.11 5.65 -14.22
CA LEU A 223 -8.81 4.43 -13.79
C LEU A 223 -9.44 3.69 -14.96
N ASP A 224 -10.00 4.40 -15.95
CA ASP A 224 -10.57 3.79 -17.16
C ASP A 224 -9.47 3.03 -17.91
N ALA A 225 -8.35 3.68 -18.18
CA ALA A 225 -7.21 3.06 -18.85
C ALA A 225 -6.64 1.86 -18.06
N PHE A 226 -6.58 1.95 -16.73
CA PHE A 226 -6.17 0.85 -15.86
C PHE A 226 -7.12 -0.34 -15.98
N VAL A 227 -8.42 -0.12 -15.92
CA VAL A 227 -9.45 -1.18 -16.00
C VAL A 227 -9.40 -1.86 -17.37
N GLU A 228 -9.43 -1.09 -18.46
CA GLU A 228 -9.39 -1.63 -19.82
C GLU A 228 -8.12 -2.42 -20.11
N ARG A 229 -6.97 -1.89 -19.68
CA ARG A 229 -5.67 -2.54 -19.90
C ARG A 229 -5.56 -3.90 -19.21
N ASN A 230 -6.18 -4.08 -18.06
CA ASN A 230 -6.09 -5.29 -17.24
C ASN A 230 -7.33 -6.21 -17.41
N MET A 231 -8.17 -5.91 -18.38
CA MET A 231 -9.34 -6.71 -18.67
C MET A 231 -8.94 -7.98 -19.43
N VAL A 232 -9.13 -9.14 -18.81
CA VAL A 232 -8.96 -10.47 -19.42
C VAL A 232 -10.32 -11.09 -19.68
N SER A 233 -11.32 -10.79 -18.84
CA SER A 233 -12.70 -11.25 -18.97
C SER A 233 -13.62 -10.36 -18.14
N GLU A 234 -14.93 -10.54 -18.29
CA GLU A 234 -15.94 -9.87 -17.46
C GLU A 234 -15.78 -10.15 -15.96
N LYS A 235 -15.04 -11.20 -15.58
CA LYS A 235 -14.74 -11.59 -14.20
C LYS A 235 -13.41 -11.02 -13.69
N SER A 236 -12.70 -10.22 -14.49
CA SER A 236 -11.47 -9.54 -14.04
C SER A 236 -11.76 -8.71 -12.79
N ARG A 237 -10.87 -8.83 -11.81
CA ARG A 237 -11.02 -8.20 -10.49
C ARG A 237 -10.01 -7.09 -10.31
N TYR A 238 -10.48 -6.01 -9.71
CA TYR A 238 -9.72 -4.80 -9.45
C TYR A 238 -9.84 -4.45 -7.97
N MET A 239 -8.74 -4.04 -7.36
CA MET A 239 -8.71 -3.69 -5.94
C MET A 239 -7.88 -2.44 -5.70
N LEU A 240 -8.17 -1.77 -4.61
CA LEU A 240 -7.42 -0.60 -4.16
C LEU A 240 -7.60 -0.40 -2.65
N TRP A 241 -6.69 0.39 -2.09
CA TRP A 241 -6.84 0.97 -0.76
C TRP A 241 -7.01 2.49 -0.88
N VAL A 242 -7.91 3.07 -0.11
CA VAL A 242 -8.13 4.52 -0.09
C VAL A 242 -8.20 5.01 1.35
N GLN A 243 -7.64 6.18 1.63
CA GLN A 243 -7.79 6.80 2.94
C GLN A 243 -9.27 7.08 3.22
N HIS A 244 -9.73 6.65 4.39
CA HIS A 244 -11.13 6.79 4.82
C HIS A 244 -11.64 8.23 4.70
N GLN A 245 -10.81 9.22 5.01
CA GLN A 245 -11.14 10.64 4.97
C GLN A 245 -11.01 11.27 3.57
N ASN A 246 -10.51 10.55 2.56
CA ASN A 246 -10.40 11.06 1.21
C ASN A 246 -11.72 10.91 0.44
N GLU A 247 -12.73 11.68 0.87
CA GLU A 247 -14.08 11.62 0.29
C GLU A 247 -14.11 11.83 -1.22
N ALA A 248 -13.21 12.65 -1.77
CA ALA A 248 -13.15 12.90 -3.22
C ALA A 248 -12.76 11.63 -3.99
N ALA A 249 -11.74 10.91 -3.50
CA ALA A 249 -11.31 9.65 -4.10
C ALA A 249 -12.36 8.55 -3.87
N VAL A 250 -12.93 8.45 -2.67
CA VAL A 250 -14.02 7.49 -2.37
C VAL A 250 -15.17 7.67 -3.34
N ARG A 251 -15.71 8.90 -3.49
CA ARG A 251 -16.78 9.20 -4.45
C ARG A 251 -16.41 8.84 -5.89
N MET A 252 -15.17 9.09 -6.30
CA MET A 252 -14.69 8.71 -7.64
C MET A 252 -14.71 7.20 -7.85
N TYR A 253 -14.22 6.43 -6.89
CA TYR A 253 -14.21 4.96 -6.97
C TYR A 253 -15.63 4.37 -6.92
N GLU A 254 -16.49 4.86 -6.04
CA GLU A 254 -17.89 4.41 -5.94
C GLU A 254 -18.68 4.72 -7.21
N LYS A 255 -18.50 5.91 -7.79
CA LYS A 255 -19.10 6.28 -9.08
C LYS A 255 -18.65 5.35 -10.19
N LYS A 256 -17.37 4.95 -10.20
CA LYS A 256 -16.82 3.95 -11.14
C LYS A 256 -17.43 2.56 -10.94
N GLY A 257 -17.99 2.24 -9.78
CA GLY A 257 -18.59 0.95 -9.44
C GLY A 257 -17.79 0.09 -8.46
N PHE A 258 -16.68 0.61 -7.93
CA PHE A 258 -15.97 -0.03 -6.83
C PHE A 258 -16.83 0.00 -5.56
N LYS A 259 -16.72 -1.05 -4.75
CA LYS A 259 -17.47 -1.18 -3.50
C LYS A 259 -16.52 -1.49 -2.35
N TYR A 260 -16.80 -0.90 -1.19
CA TYR A 260 -16.12 -1.26 0.05
C TYR A 260 -16.31 -2.75 0.35
N VAL A 261 -15.23 -3.46 0.62
CA VAL A 261 -15.26 -4.93 0.85
C VAL A 261 -15.34 -5.33 2.31
N GLY A 262 -15.60 -4.37 3.20
CA GLY A 262 -15.69 -4.64 4.64
C GLY A 262 -14.34 -4.86 5.31
N LYS A 263 -13.22 -4.44 4.69
CA LYS A 263 -11.87 -4.56 5.23
C LYS A 263 -11.21 -3.20 5.31
N SER A 264 -10.67 -2.88 6.48
CA SER A 264 -9.97 -1.61 6.73
C SER A 264 -8.60 -1.87 7.38
N SER A 265 -7.72 -0.89 7.31
CA SER A 265 -6.44 -0.88 8.02
C SER A 265 -6.30 0.41 8.82
N LEU A 266 -5.76 0.30 10.04
CA LEU A 266 -5.28 1.41 10.84
C LEU A 266 -3.75 1.40 10.82
N SER A 267 -3.14 2.45 10.30
CA SER A 267 -1.70 2.69 10.47
C SER A 267 -1.45 3.38 11.80
N MET A 268 -0.43 2.91 12.52
CA MET A 268 0.04 3.51 13.78
C MET A 268 1.54 3.79 13.68
N ILE A 269 1.97 4.95 14.17
CA ILE A 269 3.36 5.39 14.12
C ILE A 269 3.91 5.73 15.49
N LYS A 270 5.21 5.45 15.70
CA LYS A 270 6.02 5.92 16.82
C LYS A 270 7.19 6.73 16.24
N LEU A 271 7.30 8.01 16.64
CA LEU A 271 8.32 8.96 16.19
C LEU A 271 9.41 9.11 17.23
#